data_880b0fa20d8fa50a42e176c012adea17
#
_entry.id   880b0fa20d8fa50a42e176c012adea17
#
_cell.length_a   1.000
_cell.length_b   1.000
_cell.length_c   1.000
_cell.angle_alpha   90.00
_cell.angle_beta   90.00
_cell.angle_gamma   90.00
#
_symmetry.space_group_name_H-M   'P 1'
#
loop_
_entity.id
_entity.type
_entity.pdbx_description
1 polymer ?
#
loop_
_entity_poly.entity_id
_entity_poly.type
_entity_poly.pdbx_seq_one_letter_code
_entity_poly.pdbx_strand_id
1 'polypeptide(L)'
;LGVNWKPKATGEGRFGNWLENLVDWNLSRSRFWGIPLPIWRTKNGKEEICIGSLEDLKAEIDRSVNLGFMKKNPLADFKAGDFSDKNYSIFDLHRPYVDDIILASNSGLKMTRELDLIDVWFDSGSMPYAQLHYPFENKELFANRFPADFIAEGVDQTRGWFFTLHAISTLLFDSVAYKNVVSNGLVLDKDGNKMSKRLGNATDPFQTLEKHGADATRWYMISNAQPWDNLKFDEEGIIEVRRKFFGTLYNAYSFFTLYANIDGFKYNKKASSLEERNITDRWIIS
;
A
#
# COMPACT_ATOMS: atom_id res chain seq x y z
N LEU A 1 8.18 0.83 19.56
CA LEU A 1 7.39 1.63 20.51
C LEU A 1 7.07 3.08 20.04
N GLY A 2 7.28 3.47 18.83
CA GLY A 2 6.91 4.80 18.28
C GLY A 2 5.61 4.83 17.45
N VAL A 3 4.84 3.74 17.43
CA VAL A 3 3.64 3.58 16.59
C VAL A 3 2.38 3.54 17.46
N ASN A 4 1.39 4.40 17.11
CA ASN A 4 0.09 4.43 17.79
C ASN A 4 -0.86 3.40 17.15
N TRP A 5 -1.17 2.33 17.87
CA TRP A 5 -2.05 1.26 17.40
C TRP A 5 -3.49 1.39 17.91
N LYS A 6 -4.42 1.15 17.01
CA LYS A 6 -5.85 0.97 17.31
C LYS A 6 -6.31 -0.40 16.75
N PRO A 7 -6.64 -1.37 17.63
CA PRO A 7 -6.54 -1.30 19.09
C PRO A 7 -5.09 -1.48 19.56
N LYS A 8 -4.79 -0.91 20.72
CA LYS A 8 -3.45 -0.98 21.34
C LYS A 8 -2.98 -2.43 21.56
N ALA A 9 -3.91 -3.30 21.93
CA ALA A 9 -3.63 -4.73 22.15
C ALA A 9 -3.09 -5.46 20.90
N THR A 10 -3.43 -5.03 19.69
CA THR A 10 -2.88 -5.61 18.46
C THR A 10 -1.39 -5.27 18.30
N GLY A 11 -1.02 -4.02 18.61
CA GLY A 11 0.38 -3.59 18.55
C GLY A 11 1.24 -4.23 19.63
N GLU A 12 0.81 -4.16 20.89
CA GLU A 12 1.58 -4.68 22.03
C GLU A 12 1.57 -6.23 22.08
N GLY A 13 0.44 -6.85 21.76
CA GLY A 13 0.30 -8.30 21.77
C GLY A 13 0.72 -8.94 20.45
N ARG A 14 -0.20 -8.99 19.46
CA ARG A 14 0.00 -9.79 18.25
C ARG A 14 1.21 -9.34 17.42
N PHE A 15 1.43 -8.05 17.22
CA PHE A 15 2.55 -7.52 16.47
C PHE A 15 3.83 -7.50 17.28
N GLY A 16 3.78 -7.04 18.55
CA GLY A 16 4.92 -7.02 19.45
C GLY A 16 5.50 -8.40 19.67
N ASN A 17 4.67 -9.38 20.03
CA ASN A 17 5.10 -10.77 20.19
C ASN A 17 5.71 -11.37 18.92
N TRP A 18 5.22 -10.96 17.74
CA TRP A 18 5.81 -11.36 16.46
C TRP A 18 7.22 -10.81 16.30
N LEU A 19 7.43 -9.51 16.62
CA LEU A 19 8.75 -8.87 16.54
C LEU A 19 9.75 -9.46 17.55
N GLU A 20 9.31 -9.80 18.77
CA GLU A 20 10.16 -10.42 19.79
C GLU A 20 10.65 -11.82 19.40
N ASN A 21 9.88 -12.54 18.61
CA ASN A 21 10.15 -13.91 18.19
C ASN A 21 10.45 -14.02 16.68
N LEU A 22 11.05 -12.98 16.11
CA LEU A 22 11.40 -12.98 14.69
C LEU A 22 12.38 -14.10 14.36
N VAL A 23 12.14 -14.72 13.21
CA VAL A 23 13.04 -15.65 12.55
C VAL A 23 13.56 -15.04 11.26
N ASP A 24 14.57 -15.65 10.65
CA ASP A 24 15.12 -15.20 9.38
C ASP A 24 14.06 -15.10 8.29
N TRP A 25 14.07 -14.00 7.56
CA TRP A 25 13.25 -13.81 6.37
C TRP A 25 14.08 -14.14 5.13
N ASN A 26 13.85 -15.34 4.58
CA ASN A 26 14.46 -15.70 3.31
C ASN A 26 13.84 -14.85 2.18
N LEU A 27 14.62 -13.99 1.55
CA LEU A 27 14.17 -13.10 0.49
C LEU A 27 14.15 -13.77 -0.89
N SER A 28 14.83 -14.90 -1.10
CA SER A 28 14.86 -15.56 -2.40
C SER A 28 13.63 -16.43 -2.65
N ARG A 29 13.16 -16.47 -3.90
CA ARG A 29 12.05 -17.31 -4.36
C ARG A 29 12.42 -18.01 -5.65
N SER A 30 12.38 -19.34 -5.65
CA SER A 30 12.60 -20.17 -6.83
C SER A 30 11.32 -20.20 -7.69
N ARG A 31 11.08 -19.11 -8.41
CA ARG A 31 9.94 -18.90 -9.31
C ARG A 31 10.40 -18.33 -10.63
N PHE A 32 9.53 -18.34 -11.65
CA PHE A 32 9.85 -17.76 -12.96
C PHE A 32 9.46 -16.28 -13.04
N TRP A 33 8.28 -15.90 -12.56
CA TRP A 33 7.76 -14.54 -12.67
C TRP A 33 7.84 -13.77 -11.36
N GLY A 34 8.35 -12.56 -11.45
CA GLY A 34 8.54 -11.60 -10.36
C GLY A 34 9.79 -10.76 -10.58
N ILE A 35 10.22 -10.01 -9.56
CA ILE A 35 11.41 -9.16 -9.63
C ILE A 35 12.67 -10.01 -9.45
N PRO A 36 13.57 -10.06 -10.45
CA PRO A 36 14.83 -10.81 -10.37
C PRO A 36 15.77 -10.25 -9.30
N LEU A 37 16.44 -11.13 -8.56
CA LEU A 37 17.52 -10.71 -7.66
C LEU A 37 18.66 -10.08 -8.49
N PRO A 38 19.09 -8.85 -8.18
CA PRO A 38 20.13 -8.14 -8.92
C PRO A 38 21.53 -8.60 -8.48
N ILE A 39 21.76 -9.90 -8.37
CA ILE A 39 23.01 -10.50 -7.88
C ILE A 39 23.63 -11.36 -8.95
N TRP A 40 24.90 -11.10 -9.27
CA TRP A 40 25.72 -11.91 -10.17
C TRP A 40 26.84 -12.57 -9.40
N ARG A 41 27.10 -13.85 -9.68
CA ARG A 41 28.14 -14.66 -9.01
C ARG A 41 29.02 -15.40 -9.99
N THR A 42 30.27 -15.56 -9.61
CA THR A 42 31.17 -16.50 -10.29
C THR A 42 30.74 -17.95 -10.04
N LYS A 43 31.03 -18.85 -10.98
CA LYS A 43 30.67 -20.28 -10.88
C LYS A 43 31.16 -20.95 -9.57
N ASN A 44 32.30 -20.49 -9.07
CA ASN A 44 32.87 -21.01 -7.80
C ASN A 44 32.30 -20.34 -6.53
N GLY A 45 31.39 -19.36 -6.68
CA GLY A 45 30.77 -18.62 -5.58
C GLY A 45 31.70 -17.72 -4.76
N LYS A 46 32.93 -17.49 -5.22
CA LYS A 46 33.91 -16.68 -4.45
C LYS A 46 33.78 -15.19 -4.66
N GLU A 47 33.22 -14.78 -5.76
CA GLU A 47 32.99 -13.37 -6.07
C GLU A 47 31.54 -13.15 -6.47
N GLU A 48 30.96 -12.10 -5.94
CA GLU A 48 29.60 -11.69 -6.23
C GLU A 48 29.49 -10.16 -6.30
N ILE A 49 28.51 -9.68 -7.03
CA ILE A 49 28.13 -8.27 -7.10
C ILE A 49 26.62 -8.13 -7.03
N CYS A 50 26.16 -7.19 -6.22
CA CYS A 50 24.78 -6.74 -6.18
C CYS A 50 24.68 -5.40 -6.91
N ILE A 51 23.85 -5.33 -7.94
CA ILE A 51 23.66 -4.13 -8.77
C ILE A 51 22.58 -3.25 -8.16
N GLY A 52 22.92 -1.98 -7.88
CA GLY A 52 22.03 -1.03 -7.23
C GLY A 52 21.27 -0.10 -8.18
N SER A 53 21.67 0.00 -9.45
CA SER A 53 21.06 0.89 -10.42
C SER A 53 21.21 0.40 -11.86
N LEU A 54 20.41 0.94 -12.79
CA LEU A 54 20.59 0.68 -14.23
C LEU A 54 21.87 1.30 -14.76
N GLU A 55 22.34 2.39 -14.17
CA GLU A 55 23.62 3.01 -14.51
C GLU A 55 24.79 2.07 -14.17
N ASP A 56 24.77 1.49 -12.95
CA ASP A 56 25.77 0.50 -12.54
C ASP A 56 25.72 -0.74 -13.44
N LEU A 57 24.50 -1.25 -13.72
CA LEU A 57 24.32 -2.40 -14.60
C LEU A 57 24.91 -2.13 -16.00
N LYS A 58 24.64 -0.97 -16.58
CA LYS A 58 25.18 -0.56 -17.88
C LYS A 58 26.70 -0.53 -17.86
N ALA A 59 27.30 0.06 -16.83
CA ALA A 59 28.78 0.15 -16.71
C ALA A 59 29.41 -1.25 -16.58
N GLU A 60 28.83 -2.13 -15.78
CA GLU A 60 29.34 -3.50 -15.62
C GLU A 60 29.13 -4.35 -16.89
N ILE A 61 28.04 -4.13 -17.66
CA ILE A 61 27.87 -4.76 -18.96
C ILE A 61 28.94 -4.23 -19.98
N ASP A 62 29.24 -2.93 -20.02
CA ASP A 62 30.28 -2.36 -20.88
C ASP A 62 31.64 -2.97 -20.55
N ARG A 63 31.96 -3.14 -19.28
CA ARG A 63 33.16 -3.87 -18.84
C ARG A 63 33.16 -5.31 -19.33
N SER A 64 32.01 -5.99 -19.27
CA SER A 64 31.84 -7.37 -19.74
C SER A 64 32.01 -7.49 -21.27
N VAL A 65 31.51 -6.51 -22.03
CA VAL A 65 31.71 -6.42 -23.49
C VAL A 65 33.21 -6.25 -23.83
N ASN A 66 33.91 -5.35 -23.13
CA ASN A 66 35.34 -5.10 -23.34
C ASN A 66 36.19 -6.35 -23.05
N LEU A 67 35.78 -7.22 -22.16
CA LEU A 67 36.42 -8.49 -21.85
C LEU A 67 35.96 -9.65 -22.76
N GLY A 68 35.05 -9.39 -23.70
CA GLY A 68 34.53 -10.36 -24.63
C GLY A 68 33.55 -11.39 -24.06
N PHE A 69 32.98 -11.12 -22.89
CA PHE A 69 31.94 -11.98 -22.27
C PHE A 69 30.55 -11.72 -22.82
N MET A 70 30.29 -10.47 -23.23
CA MET A 70 29.06 -10.05 -23.91
C MET A 70 29.42 -9.53 -25.32
N LYS A 71 28.52 -9.72 -26.30
CA LYS A 71 28.70 -9.21 -27.66
C LYS A 71 28.36 -7.73 -27.80
N LYS A 72 27.37 -7.28 -27.05
CA LYS A 72 26.85 -5.91 -27.03
C LYS A 72 26.20 -5.60 -25.68
N ASN A 73 26.12 -4.32 -25.35
CA ASN A 73 25.36 -3.87 -24.18
C ASN A 73 23.92 -3.61 -24.58
N PRO A 74 22.91 -4.35 -24.02
CA PRO A 74 21.51 -4.09 -24.29
C PRO A 74 21.02 -2.74 -23.72
N LEU A 75 21.75 -2.16 -22.75
CA LEU A 75 21.51 -0.84 -22.17
C LEU A 75 22.34 0.28 -22.82
N ALA A 76 22.93 0.07 -24.01
CA ALA A 76 23.79 1.07 -24.65
C ALA A 76 23.11 2.44 -24.78
N ASP A 77 21.83 2.47 -25.15
CA ASP A 77 21.04 3.70 -25.35
C ASP A 77 20.44 4.26 -24.05
N PHE A 78 20.57 3.55 -22.93
CA PHE A 78 20.09 4.04 -21.63
C PHE A 78 20.89 5.28 -21.19
N LYS A 79 20.18 6.31 -20.75
CA LYS A 79 20.73 7.59 -20.28
C LYS A 79 20.48 7.76 -18.78
N ALA A 80 21.53 7.81 -17.99
CA ALA A 80 21.45 8.12 -16.58
C ALA A 80 20.85 9.52 -16.38
N GLY A 81 19.94 9.65 -15.40
CA GLY A 81 19.25 10.91 -15.11
C GLY A 81 18.08 11.26 -16.03
N ASP A 82 17.78 10.45 -17.06
CA ASP A 82 16.55 10.54 -17.84
C ASP A 82 15.52 9.54 -17.27
N PHE A 83 14.55 10.03 -16.52
CA PHE A 83 13.52 9.23 -15.83
C PHE A 83 12.27 9.02 -16.68
N SER A 84 12.33 9.23 -18.00
CA SER A 84 11.20 9.01 -18.89
C SER A 84 10.89 7.52 -19.07
N ASP A 85 9.61 7.18 -19.25
CA ASP A 85 9.16 5.81 -19.57
C ASP A 85 9.87 5.25 -20.79
N LYS A 86 10.16 6.10 -21.78
CA LYS A 86 10.88 5.71 -22.99
C LYS A 86 12.29 5.22 -22.68
N ASN A 87 13.00 5.86 -21.76
CA ASN A 87 14.35 5.47 -21.37
C ASN A 87 14.34 4.17 -20.56
N TYR A 88 13.35 3.99 -19.67
CA TYR A 88 13.23 2.78 -18.85
C TYR A 88 12.67 1.58 -19.61
N SER A 89 12.02 1.77 -20.76
CA SER A 89 11.52 0.68 -21.61
C SER A 89 12.52 0.15 -22.63
N ILE A 90 13.77 0.63 -22.62
CA ILE A 90 14.83 0.18 -23.54
C ILE A 90 15.14 -1.30 -23.40
N PHE A 91 15.10 -1.81 -22.16
CA PHE A 91 15.38 -3.21 -21.85
C PHE A 91 14.45 -3.71 -20.74
N ASP A 92 13.88 -4.89 -20.95
CA ASP A 92 13.05 -5.57 -19.95
C ASP A 92 13.94 -6.32 -18.95
N LEU A 93 13.90 -5.89 -17.68
CA LEU A 93 14.67 -6.50 -16.60
C LEU A 93 14.07 -7.78 -16.03
N HIS A 94 12.91 -8.24 -16.54
CA HIS A 94 12.32 -9.51 -16.11
C HIS A 94 13.04 -10.71 -16.74
N ARG A 95 12.78 -11.88 -16.18
CA ARG A 95 13.15 -13.14 -16.82
C ARG A 95 12.31 -13.37 -18.09
N PRO A 96 12.88 -13.94 -19.16
CA PRO A 96 14.24 -14.51 -19.24
C PRO A 96 15.32 -13.50 -19.65
N TYR A 97 14.97 -12.28 -20.02
CA TYR A 97 15.89 -11.34 -20.69
C TYR A 97 17.11 -10.97 -19.84
N VAL A 98 16.91 -10.71 -18.55
CA VAL A 98 17.99 -10.35 -17.62
C VAL A 98 18.95 -11.53 -17.34
N ASP A 99 18.48 -12.76 -17.53
CA ASP A 99 19.31 -13.96 -17.29
C ASP A 99 20.45 -14.13 -18.30
N ASP A 100 20.32 -13.51 -19.49
CA ASP A 100 21.36 -13.54 -20.53
C ASP A 100 22.51 -12.55 -20.28
N ILE A 101 22.40 -11.69 -19.26
CA ILE A 101 23.44 -10.73 -18.90
C ILE A 101 24.54 -11.44 -18.14
N ILE A 102 25.75 -11.41 -18.73
CA ILE A 102 26.96 -11.92 -18.11
C ILE A 102 27.84 -10.74 -17.68
N LEU A 103 28.23 -10.71 -16.41
CA LEU A 103 29.10 -9.69 -15.87
C LEU A 103 30.53 -10.26 -15.68
N ALA A 104 31.47 -9.38 -15.38
CA ALA A 104 32.88 -9.74 -15.12
C ALA A 104 33.23 -9.48 -13.65
N SER A 105 33.80 -10.46 -12.97
CA SER A 105 34.32 -10.29 -11.62
C SER A 105 35.60 -9.44 -11.60
N ASN A 106 36.05 -9.05 -10.44
CA ASN A 106 37.30 -8.30 -10.29
C ASN A 106 38.52 -9.11 -10.73
N SER A 107 38.48 -10.43 -10.55
CA SER A 107 39.51 -11.35 -11.03
C SER A 107 39.39 -11.70 -12.52
N GLY A 108 38.47 -11.10 -13.28
CA GLY A 108 38.28 -11.35 -14.71
C GLY A 108 37.53 -12.66 -15.03
N LEU A 109 36.79 -13.22 -14.09
CA LEU A 109 35.96 -14.39 -14.31
C LEU A 109 34.53 -14.01 -14.71
N LYS A 110 33.87 -14.89 -15.47
CA LYS A 110 32.45 -14.73 -15.80
C LYS A 110 31.57 -14.88 -14.57
N MET A 111 30.60 -13.99 -14.45
CA MET A 111 29.54 -14.00 -13.43
C MET A 111 28.21 -14.14 -14.11
N THR A 112 27.37 -15.04 -13.62
CA THR A 112 25.96 -15.22 -14.04
C THR A 112 25.03 -14.74 -12.96
N ARG A 113 23.85 -14.28 -13.34
CA ARG A 113 22.82 -13.83 -12.38
C ARG A 113 22.33 -14.99 -11.54
N GLU A 114 22.03 -14.71 -10.28
CA GLU A 114 21.27 -15.62 -9.40
C GLU A 114 19.85 -15.78 -9.96
N LEU A 115 19.43 -17.03 -10.25
CA LEU A 115 18.18 -17.28 -10.97
C LEU A 115 16.92 -17.03 -10.15
N ASP A 116 17.05 -17.01 -8.83
CA ASP A 116 15.91 -16.71 -7.94
C ASP A 116 15.40 -15.27 -8.13
N LEU A 117 14.16 -15.10 -7.69
CA LEU A 117 13.45 -13.81 -7.63
C LEU A 117 13.42 -13.32 -6.18
N ILE A 118 13.17 -12.05 -5.98
CA ILE A 118 12.91 -11.53 -4.63
C ILE A 118 11.49 -11.87 -4.18
N ASP A 119 11.28 -11.98 -2.89
CA ASP A 119 9.96 -12.17 -2.30
C ASP A 119 9.05 -10.98 -2.61
N VAL A 120 7.85 -11.23 -3.11
CA VAL A 120 6.84 -10.19 -3.40
C VAL A 120 6.48 -9.34 -2.16
N TRP A 121 6.69 -9.87 -0.96
CA TRP A 121 6.54 -9.10 0.27
C TRP A 121 7.64 -8.05 0.46
N PHE A 122 8.80 -8.24 -0.13
CA PHE A 122 9.83 -7.21 -0.21
C PHE A 122 9.37 -6.08 -1.14
N ASP A 123 8.80 -6.42 -2.30
CA ASP A 123 8.29 -5.43 -3.25
C ASP A 123 7.25 -4.53 -2.60
N SER A 124 6.23 -5.14 -1.98
CA SER A 124 5.17 -4.40 -1.28
C SER A 124 5.69 -3.62 -0.07
N GLY A 125 6.67 -4.15 0.65
CA GLY A 125 7.31 -3.49 1.79
C GLY A 125 8.21 -2.32 1.40
N SER A 126 8.65 -2.28 0.13
CA SER A 126 9.45 -1.20 -0.45
C SER A 126 8.62 0.01 -0.90
N MET A 127 7.30 -0.09 -0.91
CA MET A 127 6.39 0.92 -1.43
C MET A 127 6.66 2.35 -0.95
N PRO A 128 6.99 2.63 0.33
CA PRO A 128 7.17 4.00 0.79
C PRO A 128 8.20 4.82 0.02
N TYR A 129 9.26 4.18 -0.46
CA TYR A 129 10.32 4.82 -1.23
C TYR A 129 10.27 4.47 -2.72
N ALA A 130 9.88 3.24 -3.07
CA ALA A 130 9.82 2.78 -4.46
C ALA A 130 8.81 3.58 -5.30
N GLN A 131 7.63 3.92 -4.76
CA GLN A 131 6.64 4.74 -5.46
C GLN A 131 7.12 6.15 -5.81
N LEU A 132 8.14 6.64 -5.11
CA LEU A 132 8.75 7.96 -5.34
C LEU A 132 10.02 7.87 -6.17
N HIS A 133 10.43 6.69 -6.58
CA HIS A 133 11.70 6.40 -7.24
C HIS A 133 12.91 6.91 -6.41
N TYR A 134 12.78 6.89 -5.09
CA TYR A 134 13.88 7.22 -4.17
C TYR A 134 14.93 6.11 -4.18
N PRO A 135 16.25 6.41 -4.15
CA PRO A 135 16.85 7.71 -3.92
C PRO A 135 17.18 8.51 -5.20
N PHE A 136 16.74 8.09 -6.37
CA PHE A 136 17.10 8.72 -7.64
C PHE A 136 16.30 10.01 -7.87
N GLU A 137 15.01 10.01 -7.50
CA GLU A 137 14.09 11.13 -7.60
C GLU A 137 13.43 11.45 -6.25
N ASN A 138 12.72 12.56 -6.19
CA ASN A 138 11.76 12.94 -5.14
C ASN A 138 12.30 12.88 -3.69
N LYS A 139 13.60 13.14 -3.48
CA LYS A 139 14.24 13.05 -2.15
C LYS A 139 13.56 13.95 -1.10
N GLU A 140 13.23 15.20 -1.44
CA GLU A 140 12.54 16.12 -0.54
C GLU A 140 11.13 15.66 -0.23
N LEU A 141 10.40 15.14 -1.25
CA LEU A 141 9.07 14.62 -1.07
C LEU A 141 9.06 13.41 -0.12
N PHE A 142 10.03 12.51 -0.28
CA PHE A 142 10.21 11.37 0.61
C PHE A 142 10.50 11.84 2.04
N ALA A 143 11.47 12.74 2.23
CA ALA A 143 11.83 13.25 3.55
C ALA A 143 10.65 13.91 4.29
N ASN A 144 9.73 14.55 3.55
CA ASN A 144 8.56 15.21 4.12
C ASN A 144 7.36 14.27 4.37
N ARG A 145 7.33 13.08 3.76
CA ARG A 145 6.19 12.15 3.83
C ARG A 145 6.48 10.84 4.53
N PHE A 146 7.74 10.56 4.81
CA PHE A 146 8.16 9.35 5.51
C PHE A 146 8.61 9.69 6.95
N PRO A 147 8.20 8.91 7.96
CA PRO A 147 7.23 7.81 7.90
C PRO A 147 5.80 8.28 7.64
N ALA A 148 4.95 7.39 7.10
CA ALA A 148 3.55 7.69 6.80
C ALA A 148 2.78 8.08 8.08
N ASP A 149 1.85 9.04 7.98
CA ASP A 149 1.06 9.47 9.13
C ASP A 149 0.03 8.42 9.56
N PHE A 150 -0.48 7.62 8.62
CA PHE A 150 -1.57 6.68 8.87
C PHE A 150 -1.53 5.47 7.94
N ILE A 151 -1.89 4.29 8.47
CA ILE A 151 -2.17 3.07 7.71
C ILE A 151 -3.36 2.32 8.33
N ALA A 152 -4.20 1.71 7.49
CA ALA A 152 -5.33 0.89 7.93
C ALA A 152 -5.47 -0.34 7.04
N GLU A 153 -5.33 -1.52 7.64
CA GLU A 153 -5.45 -2.83 6.98
C GLU A 153 -6.02 -3.86 7.97
N GLY A 154 -6.35 -5.05 7.47
CA GLY A 154 -6.83 -6.15 8.30
C GLY A 154 -5.79 -6.62 9.33
N VAL A 155 -6.28 -7.20 10.43
CA VAL A 155 -5.45 -7.71 11.54
C VAL A 155 -4.46 -8.80 11.12
N ASP A 156 -4.71 -9.50 10.02
CA ASP A 156 -3.83 -10.51 9.44
C ASP A 156 -2.51 -9.89 8.94
N GLN A 157 -2.52 -8.60 8.56
CA GLN A 157 -1.35 -7.86 8.09
C GLN A 157 -0.29 -7.60 9.18
N THR A 158 -0.56 -7.91 10.42
CA THR A 158 0.47 -7.97 11.48
C THR A 158 1.57 -8.98 11.18
N ARG A 159 1.28 -10.01 10.35
CA ARG A 159 2.23 -10.99 9.82
C ARG A 159 2.38 -10.92 8.30
N GLY A 160 2.09 -9.77 7.73
CA GLY A 160 2.18 -9.48 6.31
C GLY A 160 2.70 -8.06 6.11
N TRP A 161 1.91 -7.19 5.50
CA TRP A 161 2.36 -5.88 5.05
C TRP A 161 2.82 -4.95 6.19
N PHE A 162 2.14 -4.93 7.34
CA PHE A 162 2.62 -4.15 8.49
C PHE A 162 4.04 -4.54 8.89
N PHE A 163 4.34 -5.85 8.90
CA PHE A 163 5.66 -6.34 9.24
C PHE A 163 6.70 -5.98 8.18
N THR A 164 6.44 -6.26 6.90
CA THR A 164 7.43 -6.05 5.84
C THR A 164 7.76 -4.57 5.63
N LEU A 165 6.76 -3.67 5.70
CA LEU A 165 6.99 -2.23 5.74
C LEU A 165 7.91 -1.83 6.90
N HIS A 166 7.62 -2.34 8.10
CA HIS A 166 8.38 -2.01 9.30
C HIS A 166 9.82 -2.54 9.25
N ALA A 167 9.99 -3.80 8.84
CA ALA A 167 11.31 -4.43 8.73
C ALA A 167 12.22 -3.70 7.75
N ILE A 168 11.74 -3.42 6.53
CA ILE A 168 12.54 -2.73 5.51
C ILE A 168 12.83 -1.29 5.93
N SER A 169 11.85 -0.57 6.49
CA SER A 169 12.05 0.81 6.95
C SER A 169 13.06 0.90 8.09
N THR A 170 13.04 -0.05 9.00
CA THR A 170 14.03 -0.11 10.09
C THR A 170 15.43 -0.39 9.57
N LEU A 171 15.56 -1.34 8.64
CA LEU A 171 16.88 -1.70 8.06
C LEU A 171 17.50 -0.59 7.22
N LEU A 172 16.69 0.15 6.45
CA LEU A 172 17.19 1.17 5.53
C LEU A 172 17.28 2.57 6.14
N PHE A 173 16.38 2.92 7.07
CA PHE A 173 16.20 4.29 7.54
C PHE A 173 16.27 4.44 9.05
N ASP A 174 16.49 3.34 9.80
CA ASP A 174 16.42 3.32 11.27
C ASP A 174 15.14 3.98 11.82
N SER A 175 14.02 3.74 11.15
CA SER A 175 12.73 4.40 11.40
C SER A 175 11.56 3.43 11.29
N VAL A 176 10.46 3.79 11.95
CA VAL A 176 9.16 3.17 11.70
C VAL A 176 8.65 3.53 10.29
N ALA A 177 7.87 2.67 9.66
CA ALA A 177 7.27 2.98 8.36
C ALA A 177 6.04 3.89 8.45
N TYR A 178 5.35 3.89 9.59
CA TYR A 178 4.09 4.59 9.82
C TYR A 178 3.95 4.97 11.31
N LYS A 179 3.21 6.06 11.58
CA LYS A 179 3.01 6.62 12.94
C LYS A 179 1.74 6.09 13.60
N ASN A 180 0.66 5.95 12.83
CA ASN A 180 -0.65 5.54 13.33
C ASN A 180 -1.21 4.37 12.53
N VAL A 181 -1.70 3.36 13.22
CA VAL A 181 -2.25 2.13 12.63
C VAL A 181 -3.68 1.90 13.14
N VAL A 182 -4.60 1.68 12.21
CA VAL A 182 -5.88 1.05 12.51
C VAL A 182 -5.82 -0.38 11.97
N SER A 183 -5.85 -1.35 12.89
CA SER A 183 -5.90 -2.78 12.54
C SER A 183 -7.35 -3.20 12.47
N ASN A 184 -7.90 -3.28 11.24
CA ASN A 184 -9.31 -3.54 11.01
C ASN A 184 -9.69 -4.97 11.44
N GLY A 185 -10.88 -5.09 12.02
CA GLY A 185 -11.54 -6.36 12.26
C GLY A 185 -11.99 -7.05 10.97
N LEU A 186 -12.48 -8.28 11.10
CA LEU A 186 -12.99 -9.05 9.98
C LEU A 186 -14.45 -8.66 9.67
N VAL A 187 -14.81 -8.72 8.39
CA VAL A 187 -16.22 -8.69 7.98
C VAL A 187 -16.72 -10.13 7.97
N LEU A 188 -17.71 -10.39 8.84
CA LEU A 188 -18.33 -11.70 9.04
C LEU A 188 -19.74 -11.70 8.40
N ASP A 189 -20.32 -12.87 8.19
CA ASP A 189 -21.73 -12.96 7.83
C ASP A 189 -22.66 -12.48 8.99
N LYS A 190 -23.94 -12.39 8.74
CA LYS A 190 -24.93 -11.92 9.75
C LYS A 190 -24.93 -12.75 11.04
N ASP A 191 -24.54 -14.02 10.94
CA ASP A 191 -24.50 -14.94 12.08
C ASP A 191 -23.16 -14.90 12.82
N GLY A 192 -22.17 -14.17 12.29
CA GLY A 192 -20.84 -14.00 12.87
C GLY A 192 -19.82 -15.04 12.40
N ASN A 193 -20.10 -15.77 11.31
CA ASN A 193 -19.16 -16.73 10.74
C ASN A 193 -18.28 -16.06 9.68
N LYS A 194 -17.05 -16.58 9.51
CA LYS A 194 -16.16 -16.11 8.45
C LYS A 194 -16.77 -16.38 7.08
N MET A 195 -16.85 -15.34 6.25
CA MET A 195 -17.33 -15.46 4.88
C MET A 195 -16.40 -16.33 4.02
N SER A 196 -16.97 -17.22 3.22
CA SER A 196 -16.23 -18.09 2.31
C SER A 196 -17.07 -18.41 1.09
N LYS A 197 -16.48 -18.31 -0.10
CA LYS A 197 -17.15 -18.74 -1.34
C LYS A 197 -17.57 -20.22 -1.30
N ARG A 198 -16.78 -21.05 -0.63
CA ARG A 198 -17.07 -22.49 -0.49
C ARG A 198 -18.33 -22.77 0.34
N LEU A 199 -18.59 -21.94 1.34
CA LEU A 199 -19.76 -22.07 2.21
C LEU A 199 -21.00 -21.35 1.65
N GLY A 200 -20.85 -20.58 0.56
CA GLY A 200 -21.97 -19.83 -0.03
C GLY A 200 -22.49 -18.65 0.81
N ASN A 201 -21.77 -18.30 1.89
CA ASN A 201 -22.13 -17.19 2.80
C ASN A 201 -21.36 -15.88 2.50
N ALA A 202 -20.62 -15.83 1.40
CA ALA A 202 -19.93 -14.62 1.00
C ALA A 202 -20.86 -13.68 0.25
N THR A 203 -20.97 -12.45 0.74
CA THR A 203 -21.72 -11.39 0.05
C THR A 203 -20.87 -10.79 -1.06
N ASP A 204 -21.47 -10.63 -2.24
CA ASP A 204 -20.82 -9.97 -3.37
C ASP A 204 -20.87 -8.43 -3.14
N PRO A 205 -19.73 -7.76 -3.00
CA PRO A 205 -19.68 -6.34 -2.73
C PRO A 205 -20.24 -5.51 -3.89
N PHE A 206 -20.05 -5.92 -5.14
CA PHE A 206 -20.52 -5.18 -6.31
C PHE A 206 -22.05 -5.24 -6.42
N GLN A 207 -22.66 -6.39 -6.21
CA GLN A 207 -24.12 -6.52 -6.16
C GLN A 207 -24.72 -5.70 -5.01
N THR A 208 -24.05 -5.69 -3.86
CA THR A 208 -24.47 -4.88 -2.72
C THR A 208 -24.42 -3.38 -3.04
N LEU A 209 -23.34 -2.92 -3.67
CA LEU A 209 -23.19 -1.51 -4.07
C LEU A 209 -24.20 -1.10 -5.14
N GLU A 210 -24.48 -1.97 -6.10
CA GLU A 210 -25.49 -1.73 -7.13
C GLU A 210 -26.91 -1.62 -6.53
N LYS A 211 -27.26 -2.51 -5.61
CA LYS A 211 -28.59 -2.57 -4.97
C LYS A 211 -28.84 -1.44 -3.98
N HIS A 212 -27.85 -1.10 -3.16
CA HIS A 212 -28.04 -0.20 -2.01
C HIS A 212 -27.34 1.15 -2.16
N GLY A 213 -26.39 1.27 -3.08
CA GLY A 213 -25.54 2.44 -3.23
C GLY A 213 -24.30 2.40 -2.33
N ALA A 214 -23.24 3.08 -2.78
CA ALA A 214 -21.97 3.09 -2.07
C ALA A 214 -22.04 3.83 -0.72
N ASP A 215 -22.75 4.96 -0.68
CA ASP A 215 -22.82 5.79 0.54
C ASP A 215 -23.51 5.07 1.69
N ALA A 216 -24.66 4.42 1.44
CA ALA A 216 -25.38 3.68 2.46
C ALA A 216 -24.57 2.46 2.96
N THR A 217 -23.90 1.75 2.04
CA THR A 217 -23.08 0.60 2.40
C THR A 217 -21.88 1.04 3.24
N ARG A 218 -21.16 2.08 2.83
CA ARG A 218 -20.03 2.63 3.60
C ARG A 218 -20.44 3.15 4.95
N TRP A 219 -21.55 3.90 5.01
CA TRP A 219 -22.09 4.40 6.28
C TRP A 219 -22.44 3.28 7.24
N TYR A 220 -23.12 2.24 6.74
CA TYR A 220 -23.41 1.06 7.54
C TYR A 220 -22.15 0.43 8.12
N MET A 221 -21.12 0.23 7.31
CA MET A 221 -19.88 -0.42 7.75
C MET A 221 -19.14 0.38 8.82
N ILE A 222 -19.10 1.72 8.72
CA ILE A 222 -18.37 2.55 9.70
C ILE A 222 -19.19 2.90 10.95
N SER A 223 -20.53 2.82 10.90
CA SER A 223 -21.41 3.16 12.02
C SER A 223 -21.87 1.96 12.84
N ASN A 224 -21.75 0.75 12.31
CA ASN A 224 -22.28 -0.47 12.93
C ASN A 224 -21.29 -1.15 13.89
N ALA A 225 -19.99 -0.93 13.74
CA ALA A 225 -18.94 -1.43 14.60
C ALA A 225 -17.75 -0.47 14.62
N GLN A 226 -16.93 -0.55 15.67
CA GLN A 226 -15.62 0.12 15.63
C GLN A 226 -14.75 -0.50 14.54
N PRO A 227 -13.86 0.25 13.88
CA PRO A 227 -13.06 -0.27 12.78
C PRO A 227 -12.23 -1.53 13.11
N TRP A 228 -11.83 -1.68 14.36
CA TRP A 228 -11.03 -2.82 14.84
C TRP A 228 -11.85 -4.00 15.37
N ASP A 229 -13.18 -3.85 15.48
CA ASP A 229 -14.08 -4.92 15.88
C ASP A 229 -14.57 -5.69 14.65
N ASN A 230 -14.96 -6.94 14.85
CA ASN A 230 -15.54 -7.72 13.77
C ASN A 230 -16.94 -7.18 13.43
N LEU A 231 -17.15 -6.88 12.17
CA LEU A 231 -18.44 -6.43 11.65
C LEU A 231 -19.28 -7.63 11.20
N LYS A 232 -20.48 -7.80 11.78
CA LYS A 232 -21.49 -8.71 11.23
C LYS A 232 -22.22 -7.98 10.10
N PHE A 233 -22.01 -8.46 8.88
CA PHE A 233 -22.61 -7.85 7.70
C PHE A 233 -24.01 -8.38 7.45
N ASP A 234 -24.98 -7.45 7.50
CA ASP A 234 -26.39 -7.72 7.25
C ASP A 234 -26.97 -6.64 6.31
N GLU A 235 -27.54 -7.05 5.17
CA GLU A 235 -28.14 -6.12 4.21
C GLU A 235 -29.32 -5.34 4.79
N GLU A 236 -30.08 -5.91 5.73
CA GLU A 236 -31.17 -5.21 6.41
C GLU A 236 -30.67 -3.97 7.16
N GLY A 237 -29.45 -4.03 7.70
CA GLY A 237 -28.81 -2.87 8.32
C GLY A 237 -28.53 -1.74 7.33
N ILE A 238 -28.18 -2.06 6.10
CA ILE A 238 -28.00 -1.06 5.02
C ILE A 238 -29.34 -0.41 4.64
N ILE A 239 -30.39 -1.21 4.54
CA ILE A 239 -31.75 -0.72 4.28
C ILE A 239 -32.21 0.22 5.39
N GLU A 240 -31.92 -0.12 6.64
CA GLU A 240 -32.22 0.72 7.78
C GLU A 240 -31.49 2.07 7.71
N VAL A 241 -30.19 2.07 7.40
CA VAL A 241 -29.38 3.29 7.20
C VAL A 241 -29.98 4.17 6.10
N ARG A 242 -30.35 3.56 4.95
CA ARG A 242 -30.99 4.29 3.86
C ARG A 242 -32.27 4.98 4.34
N ARG A 243 -33.11 4.26 5.06
CA ARG A 243 -34.41 4.76 5.52
C ARG A 243 -34.26 5.81 6.62
N LYS A 244 -33.49 5.50 7.68
CA LYS A 244 -33.46 6.36 8.89
C LYS A 244 -32.47 7.52 8.73
N PHE A 245 -31.33 7.34 8.11
CA PHE A 245 -30.33 8.39 7.98
C PHE A 245 -30.47 9.15 6.66
N PHE A 246 -30.21 8.49 5.54
CA PHE A 246 -30.23 9.17 4.24
C PHE A 246 -31.61 9.66 3.83
N GLY A 247 -32.67 8.89 4.12
CA GLY A 247 -34.04 9.31 3.87
C GLY A 247 -34.43 10.57 4.68
N THR A 248 -34.03 10.63 5.95
CA THR A 248 -34.26 11.80 6.79
C THR A 248 -33.47 13.02 6.29
N LEU A 249 -32.21 12.83 5.96
CA LEU A 249 -31.36 13.91 5.40
C LEU A 249 -31.92 14.44 4.07
N TYR A 250 -32.32 13.53 3.19
CA TYR A 250 -32.93 13.91 1.90
C TYR A 250 -34.25 14.68 2.10
N ASN A 251 -35.11 14.23 3.00
CA ASN A 251 -36.37 14.89 3.29
C ASN A 251 -36.16 16.29 3.89
N ALA A 252 -35.19 16.44 4.80
CA ALA A 252 -34.84 17.74 5.37
C ALA A 252 -34.31 18.71 4.29
N TYR A 253 -33.42 18.21 3.39
CA TYR A 253 -32.92 18.97 2.30
C TYR A 253 -34.02 19.35 1.29
N SER A 254 -34.89 18.42 0.93
CA SER A 254 -36.01 18.67 0.02
C SER A 254 -37.00 19.72 0.57
N PHE A 255 -37.27 19.61 1.86
CA PHE A 255 -38.11 20.63 2.54
C PHE A 255 -37.43 21.99 2.51
N PHE A 256 -36.17 22.07 2.88
CA PHE A 256 -35.44 23.33 2.84
C PHE A 256 -35.39 23.94 1.42
N THR A 257 -35.06 23.16 0.42
CA THR A 257 -34.92 23.66 -0.95
C THR A 257 -36.25 24.12 -1.55
N LEU A 258 -37.37 23.44 -1.19
CA LEU A 258 -38.68 23.85 -1.64
C LEU A 258 -38.98 25.29 -1.20
N TYR A 259 -38.86 25.57 0.09
CA TYR A 259 -39.16 26.89 0.65
C TYR A 259 -38.07 27.93 0.28
N ALA A 260 -36.83 27.54 0.29
CA ALA A 260 -35.75 28.43 -0.13
C ALA A 260 -35.92 28.94 -1.59
N ASN A 261 -36.42 28.09 -2.48
CA ASN A 261 -36.74 28.50 -3.85
C ASN A 261 -37.95 29.42 -3.94
N ILE A 262 -38.99 29.14 -3.14
CA ILE A 262 -40.22 30.00 -3.10
C ILE A 262 -39.87 31.37 -2.55
N ASP A 263 -39.08 31.43 -1.48
CA ASP A 263 -38.73 32.67 -0.78
C ASP A 263 -37.57 33.44 -1.48
N GLY A 264 -36.97 32.87 -2.53
CA GLY A 264 -35.78 33.42 -3.19
C GLY A 264 -34.57 33.51 -2.26
N PHE A 265 -34.41 32.56 -1.35
CA PHE A 265 -33.32 32.53 -0.36
C PHE A 265 -31.96 32.61 -1.04
N LYS A 266 -31.10 33.50 -0.53
CA LYS A 266 -29.70 33.59 -0.92
C LYS A 266 -28.81 33.51 0.29
N TYR A 267 -27.86 32.59 0.28
CA TYR A 267 -26.88 32.48 1.36
C TYR A 267 -26.09 33.80 1.49
N ASN A 268 -26.12 34.38 2.69
CA ASN A 268 -25.36 35.58 3.03
C ASN A 268 -24.29 35.23 4.04
N LYS A 269 -23.01 35.51 3.70
CA LYS A 269 -21.87 35.28 4.62
C LYS A 269 -21.90 36.16 5.89
N LYS A 270 -22.73 37.23 5.92
CA LYS A 270 -22.98 38.03 7.12
C LYS A 270 -24.06 37.38 8.00
N ALA A 271 -23.85 36.10 8.33
CA ALA A 271 -24.72 35.43 9.28
C ALA A 271 -24.54 36.01 10.68
N SER A 272 -25.62 36.04 11.47
CA SER A 272 -25.60 36.41 12.90
C SER A 272 -24.51 35.64 13.63
N SER A 273 -23.87 36.26 14.61
CA SER A 273 -22.93 35.58 15.49
C SER A 273 -23.58 34.38 16.18
N LEU A 274 -22.79 33.45 16.66
CA LEU A 274 -23.30 32.25 17.33
C LEU A 274 -24.18 32.63 18.57
N GLU A 275 -23.84 33.73 19.24
CA GLU A 275 -24.49 34.22 20.44
C GLU A 275 -25.87 34.83 20.16
N GLU A 276 -26.05 35.42 18.99
CA GLU A 276 -27.30 36.02 18.53
C GLU A 276 -28.32 34.97 18.00
N ARG A 277 -27.91 33.72 17.83
CA ARG A 277 -28.76 32.66 17.34
C ARG A 277 -29.59 32.04 18.46
N ASN A 278 -30.77 31.54 18.09
CA ASN A 278 -31.61 30.82 19.04
C ASN A 278 -30.90 29.50 19.51
N ILE A 279 -31.45 28.90 20.56
CA ILE A 279 -30.83 27.73 21.19
C ILE A 279 -30.76 26.52 20.26
N THR A 280 -31.76 26.34 19.37
CA THR A 280 -31.83 25.24 18.43
C THR A 280 -30.74 25.37 17.36
N ASP A 281 -30.54 26.60 16.84
CA ASP A 281 -29.46 26.86 15.86
C ASP A 281 -28.07 26.65 16.46
N ARG A 282 -27.88 27.08 17.71
CA ARG A 282 -26.64 26.85 18.44
C ARG A 282 -26.39 25.37 18.68
N TRP A 283 -27.42 24.63 19.02
CA TRP A 283 -27.32 23.18 19.24
C TRP A 283 -26.91 22.43 17.97
N ILE A 284 -27.51 22.73 16.82
CA ILE A 284 -27.19 22.01 15.58
C ILE A 284 -25.80 22.34 15.03
N ILE A 285 -25.20 23.46 15.43
CA ILE A 285 -23.90 23.91 15.01
C ILE A 285 -22.78 23.36 15.93
N SER A 286 -23.11 23.08 17.20
CA SER A 286 -22.17 22.54 18.19
C SER A 286 -21.83 21.07 17.95
#